data_83f60b72a4a590e798698429109fd77e
#
_entry.id   83f60b72a4a590e798698429109fd77e
#
_cell.length_a   1.000
_cell.length_b   1.000
_cell.length_c   1.000
_cell.angle_alpha   90.00
_cell.angle_beta   90.00
_cell.angle_gamma   90.00
#
_symmetry.space_group_name_H-M   'P 1'
#
loop_
_entity.id
_entity.type
_entity.pdbx_description
1 polymer ?
#
loop_
_entity_poly.entity_id
_entity_poly.type
_entity_poly.pdbx_seq_one_letter_code
_entity_poly.pdbx_strand_id
1 'polypeptide(L)'
;MLAIAPISFVFVSLFVAIELFDDGRQSIPEFFVGVEFAYGNVSGCKDLVDKVKSYTNLFVVGSLEISFDQTLLNETCDYIYNSGLSFIVMFTGPSQYLYDPYVWIIKARQKYGDRFLGVYRIDEPGGKQLDNSTFRFVLETKNYTEAAETYVKAIYDHLLLEYWLCSGARVFTVDYGLYWFDYKSGYDTVLAEFGWNHSRQLNVALCRGAAEVQNKDWGVMVTWTYNGPPYIESGDELYNDLMLAYNSGAKYAVIFDYPETEYSEYGILTEEHFEALQEF
;
A
#
# COMPACT_ATOMS: atom_id res chain seq x y z
N MET A 1 58.54 -19.12 -18.82
CA MET A 1 57.44 -20.05 -18.50
C MET A 1 57.11 -19.96 -17.00
N LEU A 2 56.55 -18.87 -16.54
CA LEU A 2 56.20 -18.64 -15.12
C LEU A 2 55.43 -17.30 -15.00
N ALA A 3 54.10 -17.29 -15.24
CA ALA A 3 53.29 -16.10 -14.87
C ALA A 3 51.76 -16.34 -15.06
N ILE A 4 51.23 -17.57 -14.92
CA ILE A 4 49.79 -17.78 -15.07
C ILE A 4 49.10 -18.32 -13.79
N ALA A 5 49.85 -18.68 -12.74
CA ALA A 5 49.28 -19.30 -11.53
C ALA A 5 48.60 -18.35 -10.51
N PRO A 6 48.92 -17.02 -10.39
CA PRO A 6 48.28 -16.23 -9.32
C PRO A 6 46.93 -15.65 -9.67
N ILE A 7 46.55 -15.52 -10.97
CA ILE A 7 45.27 -14.88 -11.35
C ILE A 7 44.09 -15.78 -11.10
N SER A 8 44.21 -17.07 -11.30
CA SER A 8 43.13 -18.04 -11.07
C SER A 8 42.76 -18.19 -9.59
N PHE A 9 43.72 -18.03 -8.68
CA PHE A 9 43.47 -18.14 -7.25
C PHE A 9 42.72 -16.91 -6.68
N VAL A 10 42.96 -15.72 -7.24
CA VAL A 10 42.28 -14.50 -6.83
C VAL A 10 40.83 -14.50 -7.28
N PHE A 11 40.51 -15.03 -8.45
CA PHE A 11 39.13 -15.14 -8.94
C PHE A 11 38.32 -16.18 -8.15
N VAL A 12 38.89 -17.33 -7.80
CA VAL A 12 38.20 -18.36 -7.01
C VAL A 12 37.98 -17.87 -5.58
N SER A 13 38.93 -17.17 -4.96
CA SER A 13 38.76 -16.61 -3.63
C SER A 13 37.76 -15.43 -3.60
N LEU A 14 37.63 -14.67 -4.70
CA LEU A 14 36.61 -13.63 -4.81
C LEU A 14 35.20 -14.21 -4.98
N PHE A 15 35.04 -15.28 -5.75
CA PHE A 15 33.75 -15.97 -5.92
C PHE A 15 33.29 -16.65 -4.61
N VAL A 16 34.21 -17.33 -3.92
CA VAL A 16 33.90 -17.96 -2.61
C VAL A 16 33.62 -16.89 -1.53
N ALA A 17 34.27 -15.72 -1.59
CA ALA A 17 33.96 -14.64 -0.67
C ALA A 17 32.61 -13.99 -0.93
N ILE A 18 32.15 -13.95 -2.18
CA ILE A 18 30.81 -13.41 -2.53
C ILE A 18 29.71 -14.39 -2.05
N GLU A 19 29.91 -15.70 -2.16
CA GLU A 19 28.95 -16.69 -1.64
C GLU A 19 28.94 -16.77 -0.10
N LEU A 20 30.04 -16.41 0.58
CA LEU A 20 30.10 -16.42 2.07
C LEU A 20 29.52 -15.14 2.70
N PHE A 21 29.19 -14.12 1.93
CA PHE A 21 28.54 -12.89 2.37
C PHE A 21 27.09 -12.76 1.89
N ASP A 22 26.45 -13.87 1.54
CA ASP A 22 24.98 -13.88 1.45
C ASP A 22 24.43 -13.81 2.88
N ASP A 23 24.18 -12.59 3.30
CA ASP A 23 23.84 -12.16 4.68
C ASP A 23 22.40 -12.61 5.05
N GLY A 24 21.80 -13.53 4.31
CA GLY A 24 20.45 -14.05 4.60
C GLY A 24 19.36 -12.97 4.63
N ARG A 25 19.68 -11.76 4.20
CA ARG A 25 18.67 -10.71 4.03
C ARG A 25 17.81 -11.12 2.84
N GLN A 26 16.57 -11.42 3.11
CA GLN A 26 15.57 -11.53 2.06
C GLN A 26 15.63 -10.25 1.22
N SER A 27 15.90 -10.38 -0.08
CA SER A 27 15.81 -9.23 -0.99
C SER A 27 14.42 -8.63 -0.88
N ILE A 28 14.33 -7.30 -0.73
CA ILE A 28 13.05 -6.61 -0.77
C ILE A 28 12.42 -6.91 -2.13
N PRO A 29 11.18 -7.40 -2.20
CA PRO A 29 10.52 -7.68 -3.47
C PRO A 29 10.51 -6.43 -4.37
N GLU A 30 10.70 -6.62 -5.66
CA GLU A 30 10.59 -5.53 -6.64
C GLU A 30 9.12 -5.12 -6.82
N PHE A 31 8.19 -6.04 -6.60
CA PHE A 31 6.75 -5.84 -6.69
C PHE A 31 6.03 -6.44 -5.48
N PHE A 32 5.14 -5.67 -4.88
CA PHE A 32 4.32 -6.08 -3.74
C PHE A 32 2.87 -6.28 -4.19
N VAL A 33 2.33 -7.47 -3.97
CA VAL A 33 0.94 -7.80 -4.27
C VAL A 33 0.26 -8.40 -3.04
N GLY A 34 -0.97 -7.97 -2.79
CA GLY A 34 -1.73 -8.47 -1.65
C GLY A 34 -3.10 -7.84 -1.49
N VAL A 35 -3.67 -8.03 -0.33
CA VAL A 35 -5.04 -7.61 0.00
C VAL A 35 -5.06 -6.62 1.15
N GLU A 36 -6.08 -5.78 1.19
CA GLU A 36 -6.43 -4.96 2.34
C GLU A 36 -7.58 -5.62 3.12
N PHE A 37 -7.44 -5.70 4.44
CA PHE A 37 -8.52 -6.02 5.35
C PHE A 37 -9.08 -4.72 5.93
N ALA A 38 -10.11 -4.17 5.28
CA ALA A 38 -10.58 -2.81 5.55
C ALA A 38 -11.41 -2.67 6.84
N TYR A 39 -12.18 -3.70 7.20
CA TYR A 39 -13.06 -3.70 8.36
C TYR A 39 -13.04 -5.05 9.07
N GLY A 40 -13.39 -5.08 10.36
CA GLY A 40 -13.56 -6.29 11.14
C GLY A 40 -12.46 -6.54 12.15
N ASN A 41 -12.59 -7.66 12.84
CA ASN A 41 -11.75 -8.02 14.00
C ASN A 41 -10.51 -8.85 13.64
N VAL A 42 -9.68 -9.12 14.65
CA VAL A 42 -8.42 -9.88 14.52
C VAL A 42 -8.63 -11.29 13.97
N SER A 43 -9.73 -11.97 14.32
CA SER A 43 -9.98 -13.32 13.83
C SER A 43 -10.18 -13.32 12.32
N GLY A 44 -11.10 -12.49 11.81
CA GLY A 44 -11.32 -12.38 10.36
C GLY A 44 -10.08 -11.93 9.59
N CYS A 45 -9.27 -11.03 10.20
CA CYS A 45 -8.00 -10.63 9.62
C CYS A 45 -7.02 -11.82 9.48
N LYS A 46 -6.90 -12.65 10.51
CA LYS A 46 -6.04 -13.85 10.47
C LYS A 46 -6.54 -14.88 9.45
N ASP A 47 -7.85 -15.07 9.35
CA ASP A 47 -8.45 -15.99 8.36
C ASP A 47 -8.12 -15.55 6.93
N LEU A 48 -8.20 -14.24 6.63
CA LEU A 48 -7.80 -13.71 5.33
C LEU A 48 -6.29 -13.85 5.09
N VAL A 49 -5.44 -13.58 6.10
CA VAL A 49 -3.99 -13.80 6.02
C VAL A 49 -3.70 -15.26 5.68
N ASP A 50 -4.33 -16.21 6.37
CA ASP A 50 -4.13 -17.65 6.12
C ASP A 50 -4.53 -18.06 4.71
N LYS A 51 -5.58 -17.44 4.16
CA LYS A 51 -6.04 -17.71 2.81
C LYS A 51 -5.03 -17.22 1.75
N VAL A 52 -4.42 -16.04 1.94
CA VAL A 52 -3.62 -15.41 0.88
C VAL A 52 -2.10 -15.54 1.03
N LYS A 53 -1.58 -15.89 2.20
CA LYS A 53 -0.14 -15.84 2.52
C LYS A 53 0.77 -16.71 1.66
N SER A 54 0.24 -17.71 0.94
CA SER A 54 1.03 -18.60 0.10
C SER A 54 1.29 -18.07 -1.30
N TYR A 55 0.58 -17.04 -1.73
CA TYR A 55 0.67 -16.46 -3.07
C TYR A 55 0.66 -14.92 -3.09
N THR A 56 0.76 -14.29 -1.92
CA THR A 56 0.95 -12.84 -1.79
C THR A 56 2.20 -12.54 -0.96
N ASN A 57 2.67 -11.29 -1.01
CA ASN A 57 3.81 -10.83 -0.21
C ASN A 57 3.52 -9.52 0.55
N LEU A 58 2.29 -9.02 0.44
CA LEU A 58 1.80 -7.80 1.06
C LEU A 58 0.46 -8.04 1.75
N PHE A 59 0.25 -7.35 2.87
CA PHE A 59 -1.05 -7.27 3.54
C PHE A 59 -1.28 -5.85 4.08
N VAL A 60 -2.49 -5.31 3.90
CA VAL A 60 -2.84 -3.98 4.42
C VAL A 60 -3.85 -4.12 5.55
N VAL A 61 -3.49 -3.66 6.73
CA VAL A 61 -4.39 -3.59 7.89
C VAL A 61 -5.16 -2.29 7.81
N GLY A 62 -6.31 -2.32 7.14
CA GLY A 62 -7.23 -1.18 6.97
C GLY A 62 -8.21 -1.01 8.13
N SER A 63 -8.45 -2.07 8.91
CA SER A 63 -9.41 -2.05 10.01
C SER A 63 -9.00 -1.10 11.13
N LEU A 64 -9.81 -0.06 11.33
CA LEU A 64 -9.66 0.88 12.44
C LEU A 64 -10.02 0.25 13.79
N GLU A 65 -10.91 -0.74 13.82
CA GLU A 65 -11.21 -1.53 15.03
C GLU A 65 -9.92 -2.17 15.59
N ILE A 66 -9.09 -2.72 14.70
CA ILE A 66 -7.79 -3.30 15.07
C ILE A 66 -6.80 -2.20 15.44
N SER A 67 -6.68 -1.15 14.63
CA SER A 67 -5.64 -0.14 14.83
C SER A 67 -5.88 0.79 16.01
N PHE A 68 -7.12 0.98 16.47
CA PHE A 68 -7.42 1.77 17.67
C PHE A 68 -6.96 1.11 18.97
N ASP A 69 -6.84 -0.21 19.02
CA ASP A 69 -6.34 -0.97 20.17
C ASP A 69 -4.92 -1.46 19.92
N GLN A 70 -3.96 -0.96 20.73
CA GLN A 70 -2.55 -1.32 20.57
C GLN A 70 -2.29 -2.82 20.73
N THR A 71 -3.06 -3.52 21.57
CA THR A 71 -2.90 -4.96 21.81
C THR A 71 -3.36 -5.75 20.59
N LEU A 72 -4.54 -5.42 20.05
CA LEU A 72 -5.08 -6.05 18.85
C LEU A 72 -4.19 -5.77 17.63
N LEU A 73 -3.69 -4.54 17.50
CA LEU A 73 -2.77 -4.17 16.43
C LEU A 73 -1.45 -4.95 16.51
N ASN A 74 -0.87 -5.06 17.69
CA ASN A 74 0.36 -5.85 17.89
C ASN A 74 0.13 -7.33 17.55
N GLU A 75 -0.97 -7.92 18.02
CA GLU A 75 -1.33 -9.30 17.75
C GLU A 75 -1.49 -9.54 16.23
N THR A 76 -2.16 -8.65 15.55
CA THR A 76 -2.38 -8.72 14.10
C THR A 76 -1.07 -8.59 13.33
N CYS A 77 -0.27 -7.57 13.64
CA CYS A 77 1.00 -7.35 12.96
C CYS A 77 2.00 -8.47 13.21
N ASP A 78 2.04 -9.03 14.43
CA ASP A 78 2.86 -10.20 14.74
C ASP A 78 2.45 -11.42 13.91
N TYR A 79 1.14 -11.62 13.75
CA TYR A 79 0.62 -12.73 12.94
C TYR A 79 1.01 -12.58 11.46
N ILE A 80 0.81 -11.40 10.88
CA ILE A 80 1.17 -11.10 9.49
C ILE A 80 2.68 -11.29 9.27
N TYR A 81 3.49 -10.72 10.15
CA TYR A 81 4.95 -10.84 10.10
C TYR A 81 5.42 -12.29 10.18
N ASN A 82 4.87 -13.08 11.11
CA ASN A 82 5.20 -14.50 11.27
C ASN A 82 4.71 -15.35 10.09
N SER A 83 3.71 -14.90 9.37
CA SER A 83 3.23 -15.51 8.12
C SER A 83 4.10 -15.19 6.90
N GLY A 84 5.16 -14.39 7.06
CA GLY A 84 6.11 -14.09 5.99
C GLY A 84 5.75 -12.88 5.13
N LEU A 85 4.67 -12.16 5.44
CA LEU A 85 4.19 -11.03 4.66
C LEU A 85 4.83 -9.70 5.09
N SER A 86 5.00 -8.79 4.15
CA SER A 86 5.19 -7.36 4.42
C SER A 86 3.83 -6.70 4.65
N PHE A 87 3.79 -5.57 5.35
CA PHE A 87 2.50 -4.97 5.65
C PHE A 87 2.53 -3.44 5.78
N ILE A 88 1.35 -2.86 5.56
CA ILE A 88 1.01 -1.45 5.74
C ILE A 88 -0.12 -1.38 6.76
N VAL A 89 -0.13 -0.34 7.60
CA VAL A 89 -1.20 -0.15 8.60
C VAL A 89 -1.91 1.18 8.36
N MET A 90 -3.24 1.15 8.31
CA MET A 90 -4.05 2.34 8.23
C MET A 90 -4.18 3.02 9.60
N PHE A 91 -3.94 4.32 9.61
CA PHE A 91 -4.17 5.18 10.77
C PHE A 91 -5.05 6.38 10.39
N THR A 92 -5.83 6.85 11.37
CA THR A 92 -6.57 8.12 11.30
C THR A 92 -5.81 9.24 12.05
N GLY A 93 -6.49 10.31 12.43
CA GLY A 93 -5.88 11.38 13.23
C GLY A 93 -5.36 10.85 14.59
N PRO A 94 -4.15 11.25 15.03
CA PRO A 94 -3.50 10.69 16.21
C PRO A 94 -4.29 10.85 17.51
N SER A 95 -5.15 11.86 17.59
CA SER A 95 -5.99 12.13 18.77
C SER A 95 -7.12 11.12 19.01
N GLN A 96 -7.34 10.19 18.08
CA GLN A 96 -8.39 9.18 18.19
C GLN A 96 -7.93 7.90 18.91
N TYR A 97 -6.63 7.78 19.19
CA TYR A 97 -6.02 6.61 19.80
C TYR A 97 -5.82 6.78 21.30
N LEU A 98 -5.98 5.70 22.06
CA LEU A 98 -5.65 5.65 23.50
C LEU A 98 -4.15 5.43 23.77
N TYR A 99 -3.36 5.25 22.73
CA TYR A 99 -1.90 5.16 22.75
C TYR A 99 -1.32 6.15 21.74
N ASP A 100 -0.01 6.35 21.75
CA ASP A 100 0.67 7.22 20.81
C ASP A 100 1.04 6.43 19.52
N PRO A 101 0.35 6.63 18.38
CA PRO A 101 0.66 5.95 17.14
C PRO A 101 2.08 6.21 16.63
N TYR A 102 2.62 7.41 16.85
CA TYR A 102 3.99 7.75 16.46
C TYR A 102 5.03 6.86 17.18
N VAL A 103 4.87 6.71 18.49
CA VAL A 103 5.72 5.83 19.29
C VAL A 103 5.57 4.37 18.85
N TRP A 104 4.34 3.96 18.53
CA TRP A 104 4.07 2.61 18.02
C TRP A 104 4.80 2.39 16.68
N ILE A 105 4.72 3.32 15.73
CA ILE A 105 5.37 3.22 14.42
C ILE A 105 6.88 3.10 14.55
N ILE A 106 7.52 3.88 15.42
CA ILE A 106 8.96 3.79 15.67
C ILE A 106 9.33 2.39 16.18
N LYS A 107 8.56 1.84 17.13
CA LYS A 107 8.76 0.49 17.66
C LYS A 107 8.49 -0.59 16.61
N ALA A 108 7.45 -0.43 15.79
CA ALA A 108 7.11 -1.34 14.70
C ALA A 108 8.26 -1.43 13.67
N ARG A 109 8.82 -0.30 13.28
CA ARG A 109 9.99 -0.26 12.38
C ARG A 109 11.20 -1.00 12.97
N GLN A 110 11.45 -0.83 14.27
CA GLN A 110 12.52 -1.56 14.94
C GLN A 110 12.26 -3.06 15.03
N LYS A 111 11.01 -3.46 15.28
CA LYS A 111 10.59 -4.85 15.48
C LYS A 111 10.49 -5.63 14.17
N TYR A 112 9.85 -5.05 13.16
CA TYR A 112 9.50 -5.72 11.91
C TYR A 112 10.45 -5.38 10.75
N GLY A 113 11.31 -4.37 10.93
CA GLY A 113 12.28 -3.96 9.91
C GLY A 113 11.63 -3.59 8.59
N ASP A 114 12.21 -4.07 7.49
CA ASP A 114 11.77 -3.76 6.13
C ASP A 114 10.42 -4.37 5.75
N ARG A 115 9.85 -5.26 6.57
CA ARG A 115 8.51 -5.80 6.34
C ARG A 115 7.39 -4.88 6.80
N PHE A 116 7.65 -3.95 7.71
CA PHE A 116 6.72 -2.85 7.96
C PHE A 116 6.98 -1.73 6.95
N LEU A 117 6.20 -1.72 5.87
CA LEU A 117 6.41 -0.81 4.73
C LEU A 117 6.02 0.62 5.05
N GLY A 118 5.05 0.83 5.94
CA GLY A 118 4.62 2.17 6.30
C GLY A 118 3.18 2.29 6.77
N VAL A 119 2.67 3.50 6.69
CA VAL A 119 1.34 3.86 7.15
C VAL A 119 0.47 4.33 5.99
N TYR A 120 -0.79 3.90 5.98
CA TYR A 120 -1.80 4.38 5.05
C TYR A 120 -2.60 5.51 5.71
N ARG A 121 -2.68 6.63 5.02
CA ARG A 121 -3.32 7.85 5.54
C ARG A 121 -4.21 8.46 4.51
N ILE A 122 -5.48 8.61 4.87
CA ILE A 122 -6.53 9.23 4.08
C ILE A 122 -6.74 8.57 2.74
N ASP A 123 -7.95 8.28 2.58
CA ASP A 123 -8.55 7.68 1.42
C ASP A 123 -9.07 8.77 0.49
N GLU A 124 -8.68 8.74 -0.78
CA GLU A 124 -9.17 9.57 -1.90
C GLU A 124 -9.14 11.10 -1.65
N PRO A 125 -8.04 11.71 -1.23
CA PRO A 125 -8.03 13.14 -0.98
C PRO A 125 -8.33 13.97 -2.22
N GLY A 126 -7.78 13.59 -3.38
CA GLY A 126 -7.98 14.26 -4.66
C GLY A 126 -9.34 13.97 -5.28
N GLY A 127 -9.77 12.72 -5.22
CA GLY A 127 -11.09 12.30 -5.66
C GLY A 127 -12.20 13.03 -4.91
N LYS A 128 -12.15 13.05 -3.58
CA LYS A 128 -13.09 13.80 -2.74
C LYS A 128 -13.10 15.30 -3.04
N GLN A 129 -11.96 15.87 -3.44
CA GLN A 129 -11.89 17.25 -3.90
C GLN A 129 -12.62 17.45 -5.24
N LEU A 130 -12.43 16.53 -6.20
CA LEU A 130 -13.04 16.63 -7.55
C LEU A 130 -14.55 16.36 -7.52
N ASP A 131 -14.99 15.41 -6.72
CA ASP A 131 -16.40 15.00 -6.61
C ASP A 131 -17.28 15.97 -5.83
N ASN A 132 -16.73 17.11 -5.45
CA ASN A 132 -17.48 18.10 -4.70
C ASN A 132 -17.99 17.58 -3.35
N SER A 133 -17.23 16.67 -2.73
CA SER A 133 -17.53 16.09 -1.43
C SER A 133 -17.67 17.17 -0.33
N THR A 134 -18.36 16.84 0.76
CA THR A 134 -18.40 17.66 1.96
C THR A 134 -17.04 17.84 2.64
N PHE A 135 -16.10 16.93 2.35
CA PHE A 135 -14.72 16.94 2.88
C PHE A 135 -13.70 17.55 1.93
N ARG A 136 -14.11 18.50 1.08
CA ARG A 136 -13.18 19.21 0.20
C ARG A 136 -12.20 20.07 0.99
N PHE A 137 -10.94 20.04 0.55
CA PHE A 137 -9.87 20.87 1.12
C PHE A 137 -9.89 22.30 0.57
N VAL A 138 -10.36 22.47 -0.68
CA VAL A 138 -10.44 23.75 -1.36
C VAL A 138 -11.90 24.04 -1.69
N LEU A 139 -12.44 25.11 -1.12
CA LEU A 139 -13.82 25.53 -1.38
C LEU A 139 -13.87 26.60 -2.48
N GLU A 140 -13.16 27.71 -2.30
CA GLU A 140 -13.11 28.84 -3.23
C GLU A 140 -11.70 29.42 -3.27
N THR A 141 -11.23 29.76 -4.45
CA THR A 141 -9.93 30.41 -4.69
C THR A 141 -10.00 31.31 -5.91
N LYS A 142 -9.07 32.25 -6.02
CA LYS A 142 -9.06 33.22 -7.12
C LYS A 142 -8.59 32.64 -8.44
N ASN A 143 -7.76 31.59 -8.39
CA ASN A 143 -7.15 30.98 -9.56
C ASN A 143 -6.62 29.58 -9.25
N TYR A 144 -6.22 28.83 -10.28
CA TYR A 144 -5.71 27.47 -10.14
C TYR A 144 -4.42 27.36 -9.31
N THR A 145 -3.54 28.37 -9.34
CA THR A 145 -2.30 28.33 -8.54
C THR A 145 -2.64 28.39 -7.06
N GLU A 146 -3.50 29.32 -6.66
CA GLU A 146 -3.97 29.42 -5.28
C GLU A 146 -4.73 28.15 -4.85
N ALA A 147 -5.52 27.55 -5.75
CA ALA A 147 -6.21 26.29 -5.49
C ALA A 147 -5.23 25.16 -5.19
N ALA A 148 -4.21 25.02 -6.02
CA ALA A 148 -3.16 24.01 -5.87
C ALA A 148 -2.37 24.19 -4.57
N GLU A 149 -1.94 25.39 -4.26
CA GLU A 149 -1.22 25.70 -3.03
C GLU A 149 -2.09 25.43 -1.79
N THR A 150 -3.35 25.83 -1.84
CA THR A 150 -4.32 25.60 -0.76
C THR A 150 -4.55 24.11 -0.54
N TYR A 151 -4.74 23.34 -1.61
CA TYR A 151 -4.93 21.89 -1.54
C TYR A 151 -3.72 21.21 -0.88
N VAL A 152 -2.52 21.45 -1.42
CA VAL A 152 -1.28 20.86 -0.91
C VAL A 152 -1.07 21.20 0.56
N LYS A 153 -1.25 22.49 0.93
CA LYS A 153 -1.08 22.94 2.31
C LYS A 153 -2.14 22.36 3.23
N ALA A 154 -3.40 22.31 2.80
CA ALA A 154 -4.49 21.79 3.61
C ALA A 154 -4.32 20.29 3.90
N ILE A 155 -3.90 19.49 2.90
CA ILE A 155 -3.57 18.09 3.13
C ILE A 155 -2.41 17.97 4.12
N TYR A 156 -1.31 18.66 3.90
CA TYR A 156 -0.15 18.61 4.78
C TYR A 156 -0.50 18.95 6.23
N ASP A 157 -1.15 20.11 6.44
CA ASP A 157 -1.47 20.61 7.77
C ASP A 157 -2.63 19.84 8.43
N HIS A 158 -3.74 19.63 7.70
CA HIS A 158 -4.94 19.01 8.26
C HIS A 158 -4.75 17.56 8.64
N LEU A 159 -3.92 16.87 7.85
CA LEU A 159 -3.63 15.47 8.05
C LEU A 159 -2.46 15.22 8.98
N LEU A 160 -1.83 16.28 9.45
CA LEU A 160 -0.63 16.20 10.26
C LEU A 160 0.41 15.26 9.59
N LEU A 161 0.57 15.39 8.25
CA LEU A 161 1.51 14.52 7.51
C LEU A 161 2.91 14.63 8.10
N GLU A 162 3.32 15.79 8.56
CA GLU A 162 4.58 15.97 9.27
C GLU A 162 4.74 15.01 10.45
N TYR A 163 3.66 14.83 11.25
CA TYR A 163 3.65 13.87 12.37
C TYR A 163 3.99 12.46 11.93
N TRP A 164 3.41 12.00 10.81
CA TRP A 164 3.64 10.66 10.28
C TRP A 164 4.99 10.54 9.58
N LEU A 165 5.36 11.54 8.79
CA LEU A 165 6.64 11.61 8.09
C LEU A 165 7.82 11.63 9.07
N CYS A 166 7.72 12.38 10.17
CA CYS A 166 8.75 12.42 11.21
C CYS A 166 8.98 11.08 11.91
N SER A 167 8.01 10.14 11.85
CA SER A 167 8.22 8.77 12.33
C SER A 167 9.24 8.00 11.49
N GLY A 168 9.57 8.51 10.28
CA GLY A 168 10.43 7.89 9.30
C GLY A 168 9.80 6.67 8.60
N ALA A 169 8.50 6.40 8.82
CA ALA A 169 7.75 5.45 8.02
C ALA A 169 7.33 6.09 6.69
N ARG A 170 7.16 5.29 5.64
CA ARG A 170 6.55 5.76 4.39
C ARG A 170 5.08 6.06 4.61
N VAL A 171 4.57 7.06 3.93
CA VAL A 171 3.15 7.44 4.00
C VAL A 171 2.49 7.16 2.65
N PHE A 172 1.49 6.29 2.70
CA PHE A 172 0.69 5.84 1.57
C PHE A 172 -0.67 6.54 1.55
N THR A 173 -1.24 6.70 0.36
CA THR A 173 -2.65 7.01 0.13
C THR A 173 -3.16 6.30 -1.11
N VAL A 174 -4.48 6.19 -1.25
CA VAL A 174 -5.19 5.78 -2.47
C VAL A 174 -5.87 7.01 -3.04
N ASP A 175 -5.90 7.13 -4.36
CA ASP A 175 -6.63 8.20 -5.02
C ASP A 175 -6.99 7.84 -6.48
N TYR A 176 -7.99 8.53 -7.05
CA TYR A 176 -8.36 8.47 -8.47
C TYR A 176 -8.21 9.80 -9.20
N GLY A 177 -7.59 10.80 -8.54
CA GLY A 177 -7.33 12.10 -9.13
C GLY A 177 -6.24 12.86 -8.38
N LEU A 178 -5.85 14.00 -8.91
CA LEU A 178 -4.92 14.95 -8.29
C LEU A 178 -3.56 14.37 -7.82
N TYR A 179 -3.13 13.21 -8.29
CA TYR A 179 -1.91 12.48 -7.90
C TYR A 179 -0.67 13.37 -7.78
N TRP A 180 -0.49 14.33 -8.70
CA TRP A 180 0.61 15.28 -8.66
C TRP A 180 0.65 16.08 -7.35
N PHE A 181 -0.52 16.50 -6.90
CA PHE A 181 -0.66 17.32 -5.70
C PHE A 181 -0.58 16.48 -4.42
N ASP A 182 -0.99 15.21 -4.47
CA ASP A 182 -0.82 14.29 -3.36
C ASP A 182 0.66 14.10 -3.04
N TYR A 183 1.49 13.82 -4.05
CA TYR A 183 2.94 13.78 -3.85
C TYR A 183 3.52 15.11 -3.39
N LYS A 184 3.02 16.25 -3.89
CA LYS A 184 3.42 17.57 -3.42
C LYS A 184 3.03 17.82 -1.97
N SER A 185 1.97 17.20 -1.50
CA SER A 185 1.53 17.28 -0.10
C SER A 185 2.40 16.45 0.85
N GLY A 186 3.27 15.56 0.33
CA GLY A 186 4.24 14.82 1.12
C GLY A 186 4.08 13.31 1.13
N TYR A 187 3.09 12.73 0.44
CA TYR A 187 2.99 11.28 0.32
C TYR A 187 4.22 10.67 -0.35
N ASP A 188 4.62 9.51 0.13
CA ASP A 188 5.73 8.74 -0.46
C ASP A 188 5.27 7.80 -1.56
N THR A 189 4.03 7.33 -1.46
CA THR A 189 3.42 6.40 -2.41
C THR A 189 1.94 6.71 -2.55
N VAL A 190 1.47 6.84 -3.79
CA VAL A 190 0.05 6.92 -4.12
C VAL A 190 -0.34 5.66 -4.88
N LEU A 191 -1.42 5.02 -4.44
CA LEU A 191 -2.04 3.91 -5.14
C LEU A 191 -3.14 4.47 -6.04
N ALA A 192 -3.02 4.30 -7.35
CA ALA A 192 -4.05 4.68 -8.30
C ALA A 192 -5.25 3.75 -8.10
N GLU A 193 -6.42 4.32 -7.84
CA GLU A 193 -7.62 3.54 -7.62
C GLU A 193 -8.16 2.98 -8.93
N PHE A 194 -8.38 1.67 -8.93
CA PHE A 194 -9.06 0.92 -9.97
C PHE A 194 -10.45 0.55 -9.49
N GLY A 195 -11.35 1.49 -9.58
CA GLY A 195 -12.72 1.36 -9.13
C GLY A 195 -13.70 1.97 -10.12
N TRP A 196 -14.99 1.72 -9.94
CA TRP A 196 -16.09 2.26 -10.73
C TRP A 196 -15.83 2.17 -12.25
N ASN A 197 -16.27 3.16 -13.03
CA ASN A 197 -16.01 3.29 -14.46
C ASN A 197 -14.74 4.09 -14.76
N HIS A 198 -13.80 4.21 -13.82
CA HIS A 198 -12.58 4.97 -14.06
C HIS A 198 -11.69 4.25 -15.07
N SER A 199 -11.06 5.02 -15.96
CA SER A 199 -10.13 4.47 -16.95
C SER A 199 -8.83 4.04 -16.27
N ARG A 200 -8.58 2.73 -16.19
CA ARG A 200 -7.35 2.14 -15.61
C ARG A 200 -6.10 2.74 -16.26
N GLN A 201 -6.07 2.78 -17.60
CA GLN A 201 -4.93 3.30 -18.36
C GLN A 201 -4.66 4.78 -18.07
N LEU A 202 -5.71 5.58 -17.92
CA LEU A 202 -5.56 7.01 -17.60
C LEU A 202 -5.02 7.18 -16.19
N ASN A 203 -5.58 6.46 -15.20
CA ASN A 203 -5.13 6.49 -13.81
C ASN A 203 -3.67 6.06 -13.69
N VAL A 204 -3.28 4.96 -14.36
CA VAL A 204 -1.88 4.52 -14.45
C VAL A 204 -0.98 5.62 -15.03
N ALA A 205 -1.36 6.18 -16.17
CA ALA A 205 -0.53 7.20 -16.85
C ALA A 205 -0.32 8.45 -15.97
N LEU A 206 -1.38 8.93 -15.33
CA LEU A 206 -1.34 10.12 -14.48
C LEU A 206 -0.57 9.87 -13.17
N CYS A 207 -0.86 8.76 -12.48
CA CYS A 207 -0.22 8.43 -11.21
C CYS A 207 1.28 8.14 -11.41
N ARG A 208 1.61 7.25 -12.37
CA ARG A 208 3.00 6.94 -12.72
C ARG A 208 3.77 8.19 -13.14
N GLY A 209 3.21 9.01 -14.05
CA GLY A 209 3.87 10.25 -14.49
C GLY A 209 4.13 11.22 -13.34
N ALA A 210 3.19 11.36 -12.41
CA ALA A 210 3.36 12.19 -11.22
C ALA A 210 4.46 11.65 -10.28
N ALA A 211 4.49 10.33 -10.10
CA ALA A 211 5.48 9.64 -9.27
C ALA A 211 6.89 9.76 -9.85
N GLU A 212 7.07 9.43 -11.14
CA GLU A 212 8.37 9.45 -11.80
C GLU A 212 9.01 10.84 -11.76
N VAL A 213 8.25 11.91 -12.06
CA VAL A 213 8.79 13.28 -12.03
C VAL A 213 9.19 13.71 -10.62
N GLN A 214 8.54 13.18 -9.59
CA GLN A 214 8.82 13.51 -8.19
C GLN A 214 9.73 12.50 -7.49
N ASN A 215 10.25 11.50 -8.23
CA ASN A 215 11.09 10.43 -7.72
C ASN A 215 10.45 9.71 -6.53
N LYS A 216 9.20 9.29 -6.72
CA LYS A 216 8.37 8.59 -5.74
C LYS A 216 7.94 7.21 -6.25
N ASP A 217 7.57 6.32 -5.33
CA ASP A 217 6.95 5.04 -5.66
C ASP A 217 5.46 5.25 -5.97
N TRP A 218 4.88 4.33 -6.75
CA TRP A 218 3.45 4.29 -7.04
C TRP A 218 2.94 2.86 -7.09
N GLY A 219 1.63 2.71 -7.06
CA GLY A 219 0.97 1.43 -7.18
C GLY A 219 -0.46 1.56 -7.62
N VAL A 220 -1.23 0.49 -7.45
CA VAL A 220 -2.67 0.46 -7.70
C VAL A 220 -3.41 -0.12 -6.50
N MET A 221 -4.68 0.24 -6.36
CA MET A 221 -5.65 -0.42 -5.50
C MET A 221 -6.90 -0.73 -6.28
N VAL A 222 -7.25 -2.02 -6.39
CA VAL A 222 -8.50 -2.47 -6.99
C VAL A 222 -9.59 -2.38 -5.93
N THR A 223 -10.65 -1.61 -6.22
CA THR A 223 -11.73 -1.30 -5.27
C THR A 223 -13.12 -1.57 -5.89
N TRP A 224 -14.11 -0.86 -5.40
CA TRP A 224 -15.50 -0.99 -5.84
C TRP A 224 -15.69 -0.70 -7.32
N THR A 225 -16.31 -1.63 -8.03
CA THR A 225 -16.79 -1.45 -9.40
C THR A 225 -18.30 -1.24 -9.44
N TYR A 226 -19.01 -1.84 -8.49
CA TYR A 226 -20.49 -1.83 -8.43
C TYR A 226 -21.01 -1.43 -7.05
N ASN A 227 -22.20 -0.80 -7.01
CA ASN A 227 -22.87 -0.41 -5.76
C ASN A 227 -23.50 -1.57 -5.00
N GLY A 228 -23.50 -2.76 -5.57
CA GLY A 228 -24.07 -3.99 -5.01
C GLY A 228 -23.27 -5.20 -5.47
N PRO A 229 -23.58 -6.40 -4.96
CA PRO A 229 -22.87 -7.61 -5.37
C PRO A 229 -22.79 -7.76 -6.89
N PRO A 230 -21.62 -8.11 -7.44
CA PRO A 230 -20.43 -8.63 -6.78
C PRO A 230 -19.50 -7.55 -6.17
N TYR A 231 -19.85 -6.29 -6.14
CA TYR A 231 -19.10 -5.12 -5.65
C TYR A 231 -17.81 -4.83 -6.41
N ILE A 232 -16.95 -5.83 -6.59
CA ILE A 232 -15.69 -5.75 -7.34
C ILE A 232 -15.88 -6.38 -8.73
N GLU A 233 -14.97 -6.11 -9.64
CA GLU A 233 -14.92 -6.71 -10.98
C GLU A 233 -14.71 -8.24 -10.92
N SER A 234 -14.85 -8.93 -12.06
CA SER A 234 -14.64 -10.39 -12.14
C SER A 234 -13.19 -10.80 -11.90
N GLY A 235 -12.94 -12.08 -11.59
CA GLY A 235 -11.59 -12.61 -11.45
C GLY A 235 -10.71 -12.39 -12.69
N ASP A 236 -11.26 -12.53 -13.89
CA ASP A 236 -10.54 -12.28 -15.15
C ASP A 236 -10.13 -10.80 -15.28
N GLU A 237 -11.00 -9.88 -14.90
CA GLU A 237 -10.72 -8.43 -14.91
C GLU A 237 -9.67 -8.09 -13.86
N LEU A 238 -9.77 -8.64 -12.66
CA LEU A 238 -8.78 -8.49 -11.60
C LEU A 238 -7.39 -8.95 -12.06
N TYR A 239 -7.29 -10.14 -12.67
CA TYR A 239 -6.03 -10.62 -13.23
C TYR A 239 -5.43 -9.63 -14.25
N ASN A 240 -6.28 -9.13 -15.17
CA ASN A 240 -5.84 -8.15 -16.16
C ASN A 240 -5.41 -6.82 -15.53
N ASP A 241 -6.07 -6.36 -14.48
CA ASP A 241 -5.71 -5.14 -13.75
C ASP A 241 -4.37 -5.30 -12.99
N LEU A 242 -4.13 -6.46 -12.38
CA LEU A 242 -2.84 -6.80 -11.78
C LEU A 242 -1.71 -6.84 -12.83
N MET A 243 -1.97 -7.48 -13.99
CA MET A 243 -1.02 -7.51 -15.10
C MET A 243 -0.75 -6.11 -15.67
N LEU A 244 -1.77 -5.25 -15.78
CA LEU A 244 -1.61 -3.86 -16.20
C LEU A 244 -0.70 -3.10 -15.22
N ALA A 245 -0.92 -3.24 -13.93
CA ALA A 245 -0.12 -2.61 -12.88
C ALA A 245 1.35 -3.06 -12.98
N TYR A 246 1.58 -4.37 -13.00
CA TYR A 246 2.92 -4.96 -13.09
C TYR A 246 3.66 -4.52 -14.36
N ASN A 247 3.05 -4.66 -15.53
CA ASN A 247 3.64 -4.28 -16.82
C ASN A 247 3.87 -2.77 -16.95
N SER A 248 3.15 -1.96 -16.19
CA SER A 248 3.33 -0.50 -16.16
C SER A 248 4.41 -0.05 -15.18
N GLY A 249 5.03 -0.98 -14.44
CA GLY A 249 6.09 -0.67 -13.47
C GLY A 249 5.58 -0.15 -12.13
N ALA A 250 4.36 -0.49 -11.76
CA ALA A 250 3.88 -0.27 -10.40
C ALA A 250 4.77 -1.03 -9.41
N LYS A 251 4.92 -0.50 -8.21
CA LYS A 251 5.62 -1.20 -7.12
C LYS A 251 4.67 -1.96 -6.20
N TYR A 252 3.41 -1.53 -6.17
CA TYR A 252 2.38 -2.08 -5.29
C TYR A 252 1.10 -2.37 -6.07
N ALA A 253 0.46 -3.50 -5.78
CA ALA A 253 -0.91 -3.78 -6.15
C ALA A 253 -1.66 -4.33 -4.93
N VAL A 254 -2.74 -3.67 -4.55
CA VAL A 254 -3.57 -4.02 -3.40
C VAL A 254 -4.99 -4.27 -3.88
N ILE A 255 -5.63 -5.31 -3.38
CA ILE A 255 -7.04 -5.57 -3.61
C ILE A 255 -7.79 -5.25 -2.32
N PHE A 256 -8.74 -4.35 -2.40
CA PHE A 256 -9.58 -3.97 -1.27
C PHE A 256 -10.54 -5.09 -0.91
N ASP A 257 -10.57 -5.47 0.36
CA ASP A 257 -11.51 -6.44 0.90
C ASP A 257 -12.05 -5.99 2.27
N TYR A 258 -13.23 -6.45 2.62
CA TYR A 258 -13.75 -6.37 3.97
C TYR A 258 -14.60 -7.61 4.27
N PRO A 259 -14.78 -7.95 5.57
CA PRO A 259 -15.32 -9.23 5.95
C PRO A 259 -16.79 -9.38 5.55
N GLU A 260 -17.23 -10.60 5.68
CA GLU A 260 -18.57 -11.13 5.41
C GLU A 260 -19.68 -10.11 5.20
N THR A 261 -20.24 -10.14 4.00
CA THR A 261 -21.53 -9.52 3.72
C THR A 261 -22.60 -10.60 3.69
N GLU A 262 -23.89 -10.22 3.64
CA GLU A 262 -24.96 -11.19 3.43
C GLU A 262 -24.88 -11.95 2.08
N TYR A 263 -23.94 -11.53 1.20
CA TYR A 263 -23.78 -12.05 -0.16
C TYR A 263 -22.48 -12.82 -0.37
N SER A 264 -21.52 -12.73 0.55
CA SER A 264 -20.22 -13.40 0.45
C SER A 264 -19.67 -13.72 1.82
N GLU A 265 -19.35 -15.01 2.04
CA GLU A 265 -18.64 -15.47 3.23
C GLU A 265 -17.18 -15.04 3.28
N TYR A 266 -16.62 -14.56 2.16
CA TYR A 266 -15.25 -14.07 2.01
C TYR A 266 -15.15 -12.54 1.99
N GLY A 267 -16.20 -11.84 2.42
CA GLY A 267 -16.28 -10.40 2.23
C GLY A 267 -16.67 -10.05 0.80
N ILE A 268 -16.02 -9.09 0.17
CA ILE A 268 -16.26 -8.73 -1.22
C ILE A 268 -15.48 -9.62 -2.21
N LEU A 269 -14.38 -10.26 -1.78
CA LEU A 269 -13.64 -11.20 -2.61
C LEU A 269 -14.30 -12.57 -2.60
N THR A 270 -14.51 -13.13 -3.79
CA THR A 270 -15.04 -14.47 -4.02
C THR A 270 -13.92 -15.42 -4.43
N GLU A 271 -14.23 -16.71 -4.61
CA GLU A 271 -13.22 -17.72 -5.00
C GLU A 271 -12.52 -17.37 -6.31
N GLU A 272 -13.24 -16.83 -7.31
CA GLU A 272 -12.63 -16.41 -8.59
C GLU A 272 -11.55 -15.33 -8.42
N HIS A 273 -11.70 -14.42 -7.46
CA HIS A 273 -10.70 -13.39 -7.18
C HIS A 273 -9.45 -13.97 -6.51
N PHE A 274 -9.64 -14.93 -5.60
CA PHE A 274 -8.51 -15.64 -4.98
C PHE A 274 -7.77 -16.52 -6.01
N GLU A 275 -8.50 -17.17 -6.93
CA GLU A 275 -7.90 -17.92 -8.04
C GLU A 275 -7.11 -16.97 -8.96
N ALA A 276 -7.68 -15.83 -9.35
CA ALA A 276 -6.99 -14.82 -10.16
C ALA A 276 -5.71 -14.29 -9.51
N LEU A 277 -5.76 -14.02 -8.20
CA LEU A 277 -4.61 -13.58 -7.43
C LEU A 277 -3.53 -14.68 -7.28
N GLN A 278 -3.95 -15.94 -7.22
CA GLN A 278 -3.04 -17.08 -7.17
C GLN A 278 -2.38 -17.39 -8.53
N GLU A 279 -3.09 -17.14 -9.63
CA GLU A 279 -2.57 -17.30 -10.99
C GLU A 279 -1.55 -16.22 -11.34
N PHE A 280 -1.76 -14.99 -10.86
CA PHE A 280 -0.84 -13.87 -11.04
C PHE A 280 0.49 -14.09 -10.32
#